data_536b7cafbf927d1eca873989515e08b5
#
_entry.id   536b7cafbf927d1eca873989515e08b5
#
_cell.length_a   1.000
_cell.length_b   1.000
_cell.length_c   1.000
_cell.angle_alpha   90.00
_cell.angle_beta   90.00
_cell.angle_gamma   90.00
#
_symmetry.space_group_name_H-M   'P 1'
#
loop_
_entity.id
_entity.type
_entity.pdbx_description
1 polymer ?
#
loop_
_entity_poly.entity_id
_entity_poly.type
_entity_poly.pdbx_seq_one_letter_code
_entity_poly.pdbx_strand_id
1 'polypeptide(L)'
;MPRRSTYHHGDLKATLVTTALDVIAEQGVGALSVAEVARRAGVSSAAPYRHFASRKDLLIACAITAAHRLTGELRAAHAGAADPGDPVETLAAAAAVYTRFAAEHGSGFDLIYAEELRDAGSQELLDAGRGVMDVLLPAALAVTGEDAKSALQLLERQIAAAHGYAALLRSDFLARRHATVEDVASGAAAIARSLANDARRAEQAD
;
A
#
# COMPACT_ATOMS: atom_id res chain seq x y z
N MET A 1 34.18 -19.46 -23.17
CA MET A 1 34.39 -18.46 -22.12
C MET A 1 33.03 -17.84 -21.81
N PRO A 2 32.41 -18.10 -20.66
CA PRO A 2 31.13 -17.47 -20.32
C PRO A 2 31.41 -16.01 -19.93
N ARG A 3 30.62 -15.09 -20.54
CA ARG A 3 30.60 -13.66 -20.23
C ARG A 3 30.21 -13.46 -18.75
N ARG A 4 31.10 -12.89 -17.94
CA ARG A 4 30.76 -12.32 -16.63
C ARG A 4 29.78 -11.18 -16.88
N SER A 5 28.49 -11.39 -16.53
CA SER A 5 27.51 -10.35 -16.38
C SER A 5 28.01 -9.36 -15.33
N THR A 6 28.20 -8.12 -15.72
CA THR A 6 28.50 -7.00 -14.82
C THR A 6 27.25 -6.74 -13.99
N TYR A 7 27.20 -7.31 -12.81
CA TYR A 7 26.14 -7.05 -11.81
C TYR A 7 26.30 -5.60 -11.31
N HIS A 8 25.42 -4.73 -11.72
CA HIS A 8 25.36 -3.36 -11.22
C HIS A 8 24.88 -3.38 -9.76
N HIS A 9 25.62 -2.77 -8.84
CA HIS A 9 25.32 -2.75 -7.39
C HIS A 9 23.94 -2.17 -7.04
N GLY A 10 23.36 -1.30 -7.89
CA GLY A 10 21.99 -0.77 -7.74
C GLY A 10 20.91 -1.81 -8.04
N ASP A 11 21.22 -2.78 -8.91
CA ASP A 11 20.31 -3.84 -9.32
C ASP A 11 20.10 -4.88 -8.20
N LEU A 12 21.17 -5.21 -7.43
CA LEU A 12 21.09 -6.22 -6.36
C LEU A 12 20.19 -5.76 -5.20
N LYS A 13 20.27 -4.49 -4.77
CA LYS A 13 19.41 -3.99 -3.68
C LYS A 13 17.94 -4.09 -4.09
N ALA A 14 17.61 -3.65 -5.31
CA ALA A 14 16.25 -3.73 -5.84
C ALA A 14 15.79 -5.18 -6.01
N THR A 15 16.64 -6.05 -6.53
CA THR A 15 16.36 -7.50 -6.65
C THR A 15 16.05 -8.13 -5.30
N LEU A 16 16.85 -7.83 -4.25
CA LEU A 16 16.63 -8.35 -2.91
C LEU A 16 15.29 -7.88 -2.32
N VAL A 17 14.92 -6.61 -2.52
CA VAL A 17 13.64 -6.08 -2.05
C VAL A 17 12.47 -6.73 -2.79
N THR A 18 12.55 -6.87 -4.12
CA THR A 18 11.51 -7.54 -4.90
C THR A 18 11.35 -8.99 -4.46
N THR A 19 12.47 -9.74 -4.35
CA THR A 19 12.44 -11.13 -3.86
C THR A 19 11.87 -11.24 -2.44
N ALA A 20 12.17 -10.27 -1.57
CA ALA A 20 11.63 -10.23 -0.21
C ALA A 20 10.11 -10.01 -0.22
N LEU A 21 9.61 -9.12 -1.06
CA LEU A 21 8.17 -8.89 -1.25
C LEU A 21 7.46 -10.15 -1.77
N ASP A 22 8.08 -10.89 -2.70
CA ASP A 22 7.55 -12.16 -3.19
C ASP A 22 7.47 -13.21 -2.07
N VAL A 23 8.51 -13.34 -1.23
CA VAL A 23 8.49 -14.24 -0.06
C VAL A 23 7.37 -13.87 0.90
N ILE A 24 7.20 -12.57 1.17
CA ILE A 24 6.16 -12.08 2.08
C ILE A 24 4.77 -12.34 1.50
N ALA A 25 4.57 -12.11 0.20
CA ALA A 25 3.29 -12.35 -0.46
C ALA A 25 2.87 -13.83 -0.40
N GLU A 26 3.85 -14.75 -0.61
CA GLU A 26 3.60 -16.18 -0.62
C GLU A 26 3.44 -16.80 0.78
N GLN A 27 4.23 -16.35 1.76
CA GLN A 27 4.43 -17.05 3.04
C GLN A 27 4.14 -16.19 4.27
N GLY A 28 3.85 -14.90 4.07
CA GLY A 28 3.64 -13.93 5.14
C GLY A 28 4.95 -13.33 5.69
N VAL A 29 4.81 -12.23 6.44
CA VAL A 29 5.93 -11.46 7.00
C VAL A 29 6.81 -12.31 7.94
N GLY A 30 6.18 -13.22 8.71
CA GLY A 30 6.89 -14.09 9.67
C GLY A 30 7.90 -15.03 9.02
N ALA A 31 7.67 -15.44 7.78
CA ALA A 31 8.55 -16.35 7.04
C ALA A 31 9.76 -15.66 6.41
N LEU A 32 9.78 -14.32 6.35
CA LEU A 32 10.91 -13.60 5.76
C LEU A 32 12.19 -13.83 6.54
N SER A 33 13.21 -14.32 5.86
CA SER A 33 14.58 -14.34 6.36
C SER A 33 15.56 -13.85 5.30
N VAL A 34 16.62 -13.18 5.74
CA VAL A 34 17.68 -12.68 4.83
C VAL A 34 18.33 -13.83 4.06
N ALA A 35 18.46 -15.00 4.70
CA ALA A 35 19.03 -16.20 4.08
C ALA A 35 18.13 -16.75 2.95
N GLU A 36 16.82 -16.81 3.17
CA GLU A 36 15.86 -17.25 2.15
C GLU A 36 15.83 -16.29 0.96
N VAL A 37 15.85 -14.97 1.22
CA VAL A 37 15.92 -13.96 0.16
C VAL A 37 17.21 -14.11 -0.66
N ALA A 38 18.37 -14.30 0.00
CA ALA A 38 19.64 -14.55 -0.69
C ALA A 38 19.57 -15.79 -1.57
N ARG A 39 19.04 -16.90 -1.04
CA ARG A 39 18.86 -18.15 -1.77
C ARG A 39 17.98 -18.00 -3.00
N ARG A 40 16.82 -17.34 -2.88
CA ARG A 40 15.90 -17.08 -4.00
C ARG A 40 16.48 -16.11 -5.03
N ALA A 41 17.19 -15.09 -4.59
CA ALA A 41 17.87 -14.14 -5.46
C ALA A 41 19.12 -14.73 -6.15
N GLY A 42 19.53 -15.97 -5.82
CA GLY A 42 20.69 -16.63 -6.43
C GLY A 42 22.03 -16.02 -6.05
N VAL A 43 22.11 -15.40 -4.84
CA VAL A 43 23.34 -14.75 -4.35
C VAL A 43 23.87 -15.44 -3.09
N SER A 44 25.13 -15.15 -2.73
CA SER A 44 25.70 -15.67 -1.49
C SER A 44 24.95 -15.14 -0.26
N SER A 45 24.91 -15.92 0.83
CA SER A 45 24.26 -15.53 2.08
C SER A 45 24.81 -14.23 2.69
N ALA A 46 26.04 -13.86 2.36
CA ALA A 46 26.69 -12.63 2.80
C ALA A 46 26.35 -11.40 1.94
N ALA A 47 25.86 -11.60 0.72
CA ALA A 47 25.60 -10.50 -0.22
C ALA A 47 24.53 -9.52 0.27
N PRO A 48 23.38 -9.94 0.84
CA PRO A 48 22.37 -9.03 1.33
C PRO A 48 22.85 -8.12 2.46
N TYR A 49 23.76 -8.61 3.32
CA TYR A 49 24.27 -7.84 4.47
C TYR A 49 25.14 -6.64 4.07
N ARG A 50 25.51 -6.53 2.79
CA ARG A 50 26.14 -5.32 2.25
C ARG A 50 25.12 -4.17 2.02
N HIS A 51 23.83 -4.49 1.97
CA HIS A 51 22.74 -3.56 1.70
C HIS A 51 21.81 -3.39 2.90
N PHE A 52 21.63 -4.43 3.69
CA PHE A 52 20.71 -4.50 4.82
C PHE A 52 21.44 -5.11 6.02
N ALA A 53 21.68 -4.32 7.07
CA ALA A 53 22.39 -4.80 8.27
C ALA A 53 21.56 -5.84 9.04
N SER A 54 20.25 -5.83 8.89
CA SER A 54 19.31 -6.71 9.60
C SER A 54 18.08 -7.07 8.74
N ARG A 55 17.31 -8.07 9.23
CA ARG A 55 15.97 -8.39 8.70
C ARG A 55 15.06 -7.16 8.76
N LYS A 56 15.14 -6.36 9.83
CA LYS A 56 14.34 -5.15 10.01
C LYS A 56 14.62 -4.12 8.91
N ASP A 57 15.89 -3.91 8.54
CA ASP A 57 16.24 -2.98 7.46
C ASP A 57 15.69 -3.42 6.10
N LEU A 58 15.69 -4.74 5.84
CA LEU A 58 15.08 -5.30 4.65
C LEU A 58 13.55 -5.09 4.66
N LEU A 59 12.88 -5.30 5.81
CA LEU A 59 11.46 -5.04 5.97
C LEU A 59 11.11 -3.57 5.75
N ILE A 60 11.92 -2.65 6.30
CA ILE A 60 11.76 -1.20 6.08
C ILE A 60 11.82 -0.88 4.57
N ALA A 61 12.82 -1.41 3.88
CA ALA A 61 12.96 -1.20 2.43
C ALA A 61 11.77 -1.78 1.63
N CYS A 62 11.23 -2.92 2.05
CA CYS A 62 10.01 -3.49 1.47
C CYS A 62 8.80 -2.58 1.69
N ALA A 63 8.60 -2.07 2.91
CA ALA A 63 7.49 -1.18 3.25
C ALA A 63 7.57 0.15 2.48
N ILE A 64 8.77 0.74 2.37
CA ILE A 64 9.01 1.95 1.56
C ILE A 64 8.66 1.69 0.09
N THR A 65 9.10 0.55 -0.46
CA THR A 65 8.80 0.17 -1.84
C THR A 65 7.31 0.00 -2.07
N ALA A 66 6.59 -0.67 -1.15
CA ALA A 66 5.15 -0.85 -1.22
C ALA A 66 4.40 0.50 -1.14
N ALA A 67 4.80 1.40 -0.23
CA ALA A 67 4.21 2.72 -0.09
C ALA A 67 4.43 3.58 -1.35
N HIS A 68 5.62 3.54 -1.95
CA HIS A 68 5.89 4.26 -3.20
C HIS A 68 5.08 3.72 -4.38
N ARG A 69 4.91 2.40 -4.50
CA ARG A 69 4.06 1.77 -5.52
C ARG A 69 2.61 2.21 -5.36
N LEU A 70 2.06 2.09 -4.15
CA LEU A 70 0.70 2.56 -3.86
C LEU A 70 0.52 4.04 -4.19
N THR A 71 1.46 4.91 -3.78
CA THR A 71 1.43 6.34 -4.10
C THR A 71 1.40 6.58 -5.61
N GLY A 72 2.18 5.82 -6.37
CA GLY A 72 2.20 5.89 -7.84
C GLY A 72 0.86 5.52 -8.46
N GLU A 73 0.24 4.44 -8.00
CA GLU A 73 -1.08 4.00 -8.49
C GLU A 73 -2.19 4.98 -8.11
N LEU A 74 -2.18 5.51 -6.89
CA LEU A 74 -3.13 6.54 -6.45
C LEU A 74 -3.03 7.81 -7.31
N ARG A 75 -1.82 8.28 -7.59
CA ARG A 75 -1.59 9.43 -8.48
C ARG A 75 -2.06 9.18 -9.90
N ALA A 76 -1.79 7.98 -10.43
CA ALA A 76 -2.24 7.60 -11.77
C ALA A 76 -3.77 7.54 -11.85
N ALA A 77 -4.44 7.01 -10.81
CA ALA A 77 -5.90 6.97 -10.74
C ALA A 77 -6.51 8.38 -10.64
N HIS A 78 -5.91 9.26 -9.86
CA HIS A 78 -6.35 10.65 -9.77
C HIS A 78 -6.24 11.37 -11.13
N ALA A 79 -5.12 11.19 -11.83
CA ALA A 79 -4.92 11.79 -13.15
C ALA A 79 -5.84 11.20 -14.23
N GLY A 80 -6.27 9.95 -14.09
CA GLY A 80 -7.16 9.24 -15.02
C GLY A 80 -8.64 9.26 -14.62
N ALA A 81 -9.02 9.95 -13.54
CA ALA A 81 -10.42 10.01 -13.09
C ALA A 81 -11.31 10.70 -14.13
N ALA A 82 -12.55 10.21 -14.27
CA ALA A 82 -13.52 10.77 -15.21
C ALA A 82 -13.91 12.22 -14.86
N ASP A 83 -13.88 12.58 -13.58
CA ASP A 83 -14.03 13.94 -13.06
C ASP A 83 -12.96 14.19 -11.97
N PRO A 84 -11.75 14.63 -12.35
CA PRO A 84 -10.69 14.95 -11.39
C PRO A 84 -11.05 16.14 -10.47
N GLY A 85 -12.10 16.90 -10.81
CA GLY A 85 -12.58 18.05 -10.04
C GLY A 85 -13.52 17.66 -8.90
N ASP A 86 -14.16 16.48 -8.91
CA ASP A 86 -15.02 16.04 -7.79
C ASP A 86 -14.19 15.29 -6.74
N PRO A 87 -14.02 15.87 -5.54
CA PRO A 87 -13.27 15.23 -4.47
C PRO A 87 -13.91 13.93 -3.98
N VAL A 88 -15.24 13.76 -4.10
CA VAL A 88 -15.94 12.52 -3.74
C VAL A 88 -15.54 11.39 -4.69
N GLU A 89 -15.50 11.65 -5.99
CA GLU A 89 -15.09 10.65 -6.98
C GLU A 89 -13.58 10.36 -6.88
N THR A 90 -12.76 11.37 -6.56
CA THR A 90 -11.33 11.17 -6.27
C THR A 90 -11.12 10.20 -5.11
N LEU A 91 -11.85 10.38 -4.00
CA LEU A 91 -11.77 9.49 -2.84
C LEU A 91 -12.30 8.08 -3.15
N ALA A 92 -13.38 7.97 -3.93
CA ALA A 92 -13.93 6.68 -4.36
C ALA A 92 -12.94 5.91 -5.26
N ALA A 93 -12.32 6.58 -6.23
CA ALA A 93 -11.29 5.99 -7.08
C ALA A 93 -10.07 5.53 -6.25
N ALA A 94 -9.64 6.35 -5.29
CA ALA A 94 -8.54 6.01 -4.40
C ALA A 94 -8.84 4.76 -3.55
N ALA A 95 -10.08 4.63 -3.03
CA ALA A 95 -10.50 3.44 -2.28
C ALA A 95 -10.48 2.18 -3.15
N ALA A 96 -10.89 2.27 -4.41
CA ALA A 96 -10.80 1.16 -5.35
C ALA A 96 -9.35 0.74 -5.62
N VAL A 97 -8.47 1.70 -5.91
CA VAL A 97 -7.03 1.44 -6.12
C VAL A 97 -6.41 0.80 -4.90
N TYR A 98 -6.64 1.37 -3.72
CA TYR A 98 -6.14 0.82 -2.47
C TYR A 98 -6.58 -0.65 -2.29
N THR A 99 -7.86 -0.94 -2.54
CA THR A 99 -8.41 -2.28 -2.37
C THR A 99 -7.79 -3.28 -3.33
N ARG A 100 -7.62 -2.92 -4.63
CA ARG A 100 -6.90 -3.76 -5.60
C ARG A 100 -5.49 -4.02 -5.14
N PHE A 101 -4.76 -2.96 -4.81
CA PHE A 101 -3.38 -3.06 -4.35
C PHE A 101 -3.24 -4.00 -3.15
N ALA A 102 -4.09 -3.82 -2.12
CA ALA A 102 -4.08 -4.65 -0.93
C ALA A 102 -4.49 -6.11 -1.21
N ALA A 103 -5.42 -6.35 -2.14
CA ALA A 103 -5.83 -7.69 -2.54
C ALA A 103 -4.73 -8.41 -3.33
N GLU A 104 -4.05 -7.72 -4.23
CA GLU A 104 -3.02 -8.28 -5.12
C GLU A 104 -1.69 -8.51 -4.41
N HIS A 105 -1.27 -7.57 -3.54
CA HIS A 105 0.02 -7.62 -2.87
C HIS A 105 -0.02 -8.30 -1.48
N GLY A 106 -1.22 -8.63 -0.98
CA GLY A 106 -1.42 -9.46 0.21
C GLY A 106 -0.66 -9.00 1.44
N SER A 107 -0.01 -9.95 2.10
CA SER A 107 0.77 -9.72 3.33
C SER A 107 1.95 -8.75 3.13
N GLY A 108 2.41 -8.51 1.89
CA GLY A 108 3.43 -7.51 1.60
C GLY A 108 2.94 -6.09 1.82
N PHE A 109 1.65 -5.86 1.65
CA PHE A 109 1.02 -4.58 1.92
C PHE A 109 0.78 -4.35 3.44
N ASP A 110 0.49 -5.41 4.18
CA ASP A 110 0.29 -5.35 5.64
C ASP A 110 1.55 -4.83 6.37
N LEU A 111 2.73 -4.87 5.71
CA LEU A 111 3.97 -4.27 6.22
C LEU A 111 3.86 -2.78 6.52
N ILE A 112 3.06 -2.02 5.76
CA ILE A 112 2.88 -0.57 5.98
C ILE A 112 2.31 -0.31 7.39
N TYR A 113 1.55 -1.27 7.92
CA TYR A 113 0.92 -1.22 9.25
C TYR A 113 1.62 -2.12 10.28
N ALA A 114 2.73 -2.78 9.91
CA ALA A 114 3.39 -3.73 10.81
C ALA A 114 3.90 -3.02 12.06
N GLU A 115 3.54 -3.56 13.23
CA GLU A 115 3.97 -3.05 14.53
C GLU A 115 5.50 -3.01 14.65
N GLU A 116 6.18 -4.01 14.07
CA GLU A 116 7.64 -4.08 14.01
C GLU A 116 8.30 -2.85 13.36
N LEU A 117 7.57 -2.11 12.52
CA LEU A 117 8.05 -0.94 11.80
C LEU A 117 7.62 0.39 12.42
N ARG A 118 6.67 0.38 13.35
CA ARG A 118 6.12 1.58 13.99
C ARG A 118 7.21 2.42 14.68
N ASP A 119 8.14 1.74 15.37
CA ASP A 119 9.25 2.37 16.09
C ASP A 119 10.59 2.21 15.32
N ALA A 120 10.53 2.12 14.00
CA ALA A 120 11.74 1.89 13.20
C ALA A 120 12.69 3.09 13.17
N GLY A 121 12.22 4.30 13.50
CA GLY A 121 13.03 5.53 13.47
C GLY A 121 13.50 5.92 12.07
N SER A 122 12.93 5.32 11.01
CA SER A 122 13.32 5.57 9.63
C SER A 122 12.57 6.78 9.07
N GLN A 123 13.30 7.86 8.81
CA GLN A 123 12.74 9.06 8.17
C GLN A 123 12.21 8.74 6.76
N GLU A 124 12.92 7.90 6.01
CA GLU A 124 12.52 7.50 4.65
C GLU A 124 11.18 6.73 4.66
N LEU A 125 10.94 5.88 5.68
CA LEU A 125 9.65 5.20 5.84
C LEU A 125 8.52 6.18 6.18
N LEU A 126 8.78 7.16 7.05
CA LEU A 126 7.81 8.20 7.38
C LEU A 126 7.47 9.05 6.14
N ASP A 127 8.47 9.40 5.34
CA ASP A 127 8.27 10.19 4.12
C ASP A 127 7.50 9.40 3.06
N ALA A 128 7.75 8.10 2.92
CA ALA A 128 6.99 7.23 2.05
C ALA A 128 5.50 7.14 2.47
N GLY A 129 5.22 7.04 3.77
CA GLY A 129 3.86 7.08 4.31
C GLY A 129 3.17 8.43 4.09
N ARG A 130 3.89 9.55 4.28
CA ARG A 130 3.37 10.89 3.95
C ARG A 130 3.00 11.01 2.48
N GLY A 131 3.80 10.44 1.57
CA GLY A 131 3.51 10.46 0.13
C GLY A 131 2.15 9.86 -0.23
N VAL A 132 1.65 8.87 0.51
CA VAL A 132 0.28 8.34 0.36
C VAL A 132 -0.74 9.37 0.81
N MET A 133 -0.53 9.97 1.99
CA MET A 133 -1.44 10.97 2.55
C MET A 133 -1.52 12.24 1.71
N ASP A 134 -0.40 12.68 1.11
CA ASP A 134 -0.34 13.84 0.23
C ASP A 134 -1.25 13.71 -1.01
N VAL A 135 -1.57 12.48 -1.41
CA VAL A 135 -2.52 12.23 -2.51
C VAL A 135 -3.97 12.26 -2.03
N LEU A 136 -4.25 11.78 -0.84
CA LEU A 136 -5.61 11.58 -0.33
C LEU A 136 -6.16 12.80 0.41
N LEU A 137 -5.30 13.47 1.18
CA LEU A 137 -5.71 14.52 2.11
C LEU A 137 -6.35 15.74 1.43
N PRO A 138 -5.89 16.24 0.27
CA PRO A 138 -6.53 17.36 -0.39
C PRO A 138 -8.01 17.11 -0.74
N ALA A 139 -8.33 15.94 -1.24
CA ALA A 139 -9.72 15.59 -1.57
C ALA A 139 -10.58 15.43 -0.29
N ALA A 140 -10.02 14.87 0.78
CA ALA A 140 -10.73 14.74 2.04
C ALA A 140 -11.00 16.11 2.69
N LEU A 141 -10.04 17.05 2.67
CA LEU A 141 -10.22 18.41 3.13
C LEU A 141 -11.32 19.13 2.34
N ALA A 142 -11.30 19.04 1.02
CA ALA A 142 -12.31 19.67 0.17
C ALA A 142 -13.75 19.13 0.44
N VAL A 143 -13.87 17.89 0.92
CA VAL A 143 -15.17 17.29 1.29
C VAL A 143 -15.63 17.74 2.67
N THR A 144 -14.70 18.05 3.58
CA THR A 144 -14.99 18.35 5.00
C THR A 144 -14.82 19.82 5.37
N GLY A 145 -14.93 20.73 4.37
CA GLY A 145 -14.84 22.16 4.61
C GLY A 145 -13.49 22.61 5.21
N GLU A 146 -12.39 21.99 4.80
CA GLU A 146 -11.01 22.23 5.28
C GLU A 146 -10.78 21.88 6.77
N ASP A 147 -11.72 21.16 7.44
CA ASP A 147 -11.48 20.65 8.78
C ASP A 147 -10.58 19.41 8.77
N ALA A 148 -9.34 19.59 9.18
CA ALA A 148 -8.32 18.55 9.17
C ALA A 148 -8.68 17.33 10.03
N LYS A 149 -9.38 17.51 11.15
CA LYS A 149 -9.80 16.40 12.02
C LYS A 149 -10.84 15.54 11.33
N SER A 150 -11.86 16.15 10.75
CA SER A 150 -12.91 15.44 10.00
C SER A 150 -12.34 14.77 8.74
N ALA A 151 -11.39 15.43 8.04
CA ALA A 151 -10.71 14.86 6.89
C ALA A 151 -9.93 13.58 7.26
N LEU A 152 -9.15 13.60 8.34
CA LEU A 152 -8.42 12.43 8.80
C LEU A 152 -9.35 11.30 9.25
N GLN A 153 -10.45 11.61 9.95
CA GLN A 153 -11.46 10.61 10.33
C GLN A 153 -12.16 10.00 9.12
N LEU A 154 -12.44 10.79 8.07
CA LEU A 154 -12.99 10.31 6.82
C LEU A 154 -12.05 9.32 6.15
N LEU A 155 -10.76 9.67 6.02
CA LEU A 155 -9.74 8.78 5.44
C LEU A 155 -9.55 7.51 6.25
N GLU A 156 -9.54 7.59 7.59
CA GLU A 156 -9.45 6.42 8.46
C GLU A 156 -10.58 5.42 8.19
N ARG A 157 -11.83 5.90 8.12
CA ARG A 157 -13.01 5.06 7.83
C ARG A 157 -12.94 4.44 6.43
N GLN A 158 -12.50 5.20 5.43
CA GLN A 158 -12.35 4.72 4.06
C GLN A 158 -11.25 3.65 3.94
N ILE A 159 -10.10 3.89 4.57
CA ILE A 159 -8.99 2.92 4.59
C ILE A 159 -9.42 1.65 5.30
N ALA A 160 -10.11 1.75 6.45
CA ALA A 160 -10.60 0.59 7.18
C ALA A 160 -11.57 -0.25 6.34
N ALA A 161 -12.50 0.37 5.62
CA ALA A 161 -13.42 -0.33 4.73
C ALA A 161 -12.70 -1.00 3.56
N ALA A 162 -11.80 -0.28 2.88
CA ALA A 162 -11.03 -0.78 1.74
C ALA A 162 -10.13 -1.95 2.14
N HIS A 163 -9.42 -1.82 3.26
CA HIS A 163 -8.58 -2.88 3.82
C HIS A 163 -9.42 -4.10 4.24
N GLY A 164 -10.57 -3.87 4.86
CA GLY A 164 -11.50 -4.92 5.23
C GLY A 164 -11.97 -5.76 4.04
N TYR A 165 -12.33 -5.13 2.93
CA TYR A 165 -12.69 -5.82 1.68
C TYR A 165 -11.55 -6.68 1.15
N ALA A 166 -10.35 -6.13 1.06
CA ALA A 166 -9.19 -6.88 0.60
C ALA A 166 -8.87 -8.08 1.51
N ALA A 167 -8.94 -7.89 2.83
CA ALA A 167 -8.73 -8.96 3.81
C ALA A 167 -9.79 -10.07 3.71
N LEU A 168 -11.07 -9.72 3.56
CA LEU A 168 -12.16 -10.67 3.41
C LEU A 168 -12.05 -11.47 2.10
N LEU A 169 -11.57 -10.85 1.03
CA LEU A 169 -11.32 -11.55 -0.23
C LEU A 169 -10.19 -12.58 -0.06
N ARG A 170 -9.07 -12.18 0.56
CA ARG A 170 -7.92 -13.07 0.79
C ARG A 170 -8.21 -14.23 1.76
N SER A 171 -9.13 -14.04 2.69
CA SER A 171 -9.52 -15.06 3.69
C SER A 171 -10.55 -16.07 3.18
N ASP A 172 -10.85 -16.08 1.88
CA ASP A 172 -11.92 -16.89 1.29
C ASP A 172 -13.34 -16.67 1.86
N PHE A 173 -13.52 -15.66 2.75
CA PHE A 173 -14.82 -15.35 3.32
C PHE A 173 -15.85 -15.02 2.23
N LEU A 174 -15.42 -14.38 1.16
CA LEU A 174 -16.23 -13.99 0.02
C LEU A 174 -16.26 -15.04 -1.10
N ALA A 175 -15.55 -16.19 -0.96
CA ALA A 175 -15.48 -17.23 -1.97
C ALA A 175 -16.86 -17.81 -2.34
N ARG A 176 -17.79 -17.91 -1.37
CA ARG A 176 -19.16 -18.37 -1.64
C ARG A 176 -19.95 -17.47 -2.60
N ARG A 177 -19.52 -16.22 -2.75
CA ARG A 177 -20.13 -15.24 -3.66
C ARG A 177 -19.36 -15.14 -4.99
N HIS A 178 -18.31 -15.92 -5.17
CA HIS A 178 -17.39 -15.81 -6.32
C HIS A 178 -16.90 -14.38 -6.53
N ALA A 179 -16.72 -13.62 -5.43
CA ALA A 179 -16.29 -12.24 -5.51
C ALA A 179 -14.89 -12.12 -6.11
N THR A 180 -14.74 -11.19 -7.03
CA THR A 180 -13.48 -10.85 -7.69
C THR A 180 -12.82 -9.65 -7.00
N VAL A 181 -11.56 -9.36 -7.36
CA VAL A 181 -10.87 -8.13 -6.93
C VAL A 181 -11.67 -6.89 -7.35
N GLU A 182 -12.26 -6.90 -8.55
CA GLU A 182 -13.08 -5.78 -9.03
C GLU A 182 -14.38 -5.60 -8.25
N ASP A 183 -15.02 -6.67 -7.82
CA ASP A 183 -16.23 -6.59 -6.99
C ASP A 183 -15.93 -5.91 -5.64
N VAL A 184 -14.84 -6.30 -5.00
CA VAL A 184 -14.46 -5.69 -3.70
C VAL A 184 -13.93 -4.27 -3.86
N ALA A 185 -13.22 -3.96 -4.93
CA ALA A 185 -12.77 -2.62 -5.26
C ALA A 185 -13.96 -1.67 -5.51
N SER A 186 -14.95 -2.14 -6.28
CA SER A 186 -16.20 -1.41 -6.53
C SER A 186 -16.99 -1.19 -5.24
N GLY A 187 -17.05 -2.21 -4.36
CA GLY A 187 -17.67 -2.10 -3.05
C GLY A 187 -16.99 -1.06 -2.16
N ALA A 188 -15.67 -1.04 -2.12
CA ALA A 188 -14.89 -0.05 -1.37
C ALA A 188 -15.13 1.37 -1.91
N ALA A 189 -15.14 1.54 -3.23
CA ALA A 189 -15.45 2.82 -3.87
C ALA A 189 -16.86 3.31 -3.52
N ALA A 190 -17.85 2.43 -3.51
CA ALA A 190 -19.23 2.77 -3.15
C ALA A 190 -19.33 3.24 -1.68
N ILE A 191 -18.65 2.57 -0.76
CA ILE A 191 -18.59 2.99 0.65
C ILE A 191 -17.86 4.33 0.78
N ALA A 192 -16.71 4.52 0.11
CA ALA A 192 -15.97 5.77 0.15
C ALA A 192 -16.85 6.95 -0.35
N ARG A 193 -17.58 6.74 -1.43
CA ARG A 193 -18.52 7.73 -1.98
C ARG A 193 -19.63 8.05 -0.98
N SER A 194 -20.20 7.06 -0.30
CA SER A 194 -21.23 7.27 0.72
C SER A 194 -20.68 8.08 1.89
N LEU A 195 -19.55 7.69 2.45
CA LEU A 195 -18.92 8.39 3.57
C LEU A 195 -18.54 9.84 3.22
N ALA A 196 -18.03 10.08 2.02
CA ALA A 196 -17.68 11.42 1.55
C ALA A 196 -18.92 12.31 1.35
N ASN A 197 -20.01 11.76 0.80
CA ASN A 197 -21.26 12.49 0.65
C ASN A 197 -21.92 12.79 2.01
N ASP A 198 -21.80 11.88 2.99
CA ASP A 198 -22.31 12.13 4.34
C ASP A 198 -21.52 13.25 5.03
N ALA A 199 -20.18 13.26 4.89
CA ALA A 199 -19.32 14.31 5.42
C ALA A 199 -19.63 15.67 4.77
N ARG A 200 -19.81 15.72 3.43
CA ARG A 200 -20.18 16.93 2.70
C ARG A 200 -21.52 17.49 3.16
N ARG A 201 -22.51 16.63 3.45
CA ARG A 201 -23.82 17.07 3.96
C ARG A 201 -23.75 17.61 5.38
N ALA A 202 -22.92 17.02 6.22
CA ALA A 202 -22.73 17.50 7.59
C ALA A 202 -22.11 18.90 7.61
N GLU A 203 -21.08 19.13 6.76
CA GLU A 203 -20.43 20.44 6.62
C GLU A 203 -21.42 21.54 6.14
N GLN A 204 -22.35 21.20 5.23
CA GLN A 204 -23.34 22.17 4.72
C GLN A 204 -24.48 22.48 5.70
N ALA A 205 -24.60 21.71 6.80
CA ALA A 205 -25.64 21.87 7.80
C ALA A 205 -25.24 22.71 9.01
N ASP A 206 -23.92 22.96 9.17
CA ASP A 206 -23.31 23.77 10.23
C ASP A 206 -23.07 25.21 9.74
#